data_16860c36275a22580220e79a3b7ae34a
#
_entry.id   16860c36275a22580220e79a3b7ae34a
#
_cell.length_a   1.000
_cell.length_b   1.000
_cell.length_c   1.000
_cell.angle_alpha   90.00
_cell.angle_beta   90.00
_cell.angle_gamma   90.00
#
_symmetry.space_group_name_H-M   'P 1'
#
loop_
_entity.id
_entity.type
_entity.pdbx_description
1 polymer ?
#
loop_
_entity_poly.entity_id
_entity_poly.type
_entity_poly.pdbx_seq_one_letter_code
_entity_poly.pdbx_strand_id
1 'polypeptide(L)'
;PAENIRDLPVFGNIWEKAAPGAGITMERPALITLDTEEAGRRTYRYQCHATSTPEDTVLLVEDVTREEREKQEIFEESKNQSLNRIIAGIAHEIKNPLMSIRAFASLIRRQGDDPEFQASFGEYVPKEVDRINRLIETLINYARPPRGQKERILIGDLIEDCVCLAYVSAKKEIVLQCEVSARAYVYGNKDQLRQALINLLINSIESVEAKLSAGGAPAEGLRVCVSGFRRAGSVVVEVYDEGIGMSESAVQKCTEPFFTTKKTGTGMGLALAKQFVQENAGQFEIESTPGAHTAIRMIFEEDIEK
;
A
#
# COMPACT_ATOMS: atom_id res chain seq x y z
N PRO A 1 20.96 -13.59 -47.01
CA PRO A 1 22.06 -13.35 -46.11
C PRO A 1 21.49 -13.46 -44.71
N ALA A 2 22.07 -14.37 -43.93
CA ALA A 2 21.69 -14.50 -42.54
C ALA A 2 22.20 -13.24 -41.82
N GLU A 3 21.34 -12.29 -41.75
CA GLU A 3 21.58 -11.11 -40.96
C GLU A 3 21.59 -11.56 -39.50
N ASN A 4 22.56 -11.10 -38.76
CA ASN A 4 22.66 -11.39 -37.35
C ASN A 4 21.44 -10.78 -36.68
N ILE A 5 20.78 -11.52 -35.79
CA ILE A 5 19.60 -11.03 -35.01
C ILE A 5 19.89 -9.70 -34.31
N ARG A 6 21.17 -9.42 -34.02
CA ARG A 6 21.63 -8.17 -33.42
C ARG A 6 21.48 -6.95 -34.34
N ASP A 7 21.41 -7.18 -35.65
CA ASP A 7 21.28 -6.11 -36.65
C ASP A 7 19.83 -5.70 -36.87
N LEU A 8 18.87 -6.40 -36.26
CA LEU A 8 17.45 -6.07 -36.27
C LEU A 8 17.13 -5.12 -35.11
N PRO A 9 16.61 -3.88 -35.34
CA PRO A 9 16.53 -2.85 -34.32
C PRO A 9 15.80 -3.25 -33.04
N VAL A 10 14.72 -4.02 -33.14
CA VAL A 10 13.94 -4.51 -31.99
C VAL A 10 14.64 -5.65 -31.29
N PHE A 11 15.08 -6.64 -32.05
CA PHE A 11 15.69 -7.87 -31.50
C PHE A 11 17.11 -7.63 -30.98
N GLY A 12 17.87 -6.72 -31.58
CA GLY A 12 19.18 -6.30 -31.08
C GLY A 12 19.08 -5.69 -29.69
N ASN A 13 18.18 -4.75 -29.49
CA ASN A 13 17.93 -4.13 -28.20
C ASN A 13 17.43 -5.12 -27.12
N ILE A 14 16.58 -6.08 -27.52
CA ILE A 14 16.12 -7.15 -26.61
C ILE A 14 17.29 -8.07 -26.29
N TRP A 15 18.09 -8.45 -27.28
CA TRP A 15 19.24 -9.32 -27.11
C TRP A 15 20.29 -8.71 -26.17
N GLU A 16 20.64 -7.45 -26.35
CA GLU A 16 21.61 -6.76 -25.47
C GLU A 16 21.18 -6.73 -24.00
N LYS A 17 19.87 -6.62 -23.74
CA LYS A 17 19.33 -6.62 -22.39
C LYS A 17 19.05 -8.02 -21.83
N ALA A 18 18.76 -8.99 -22.70
CA ALA A 18 18.30 -10.33 -22.32
C ALA A 18 19.41 -11.38 -22.23
N ALA A 19 20.50 -11.21 -22.99
CA ALA A 19 21.55 -12.24 -23.16
C ALA A 19 22.88 -11.81 -22.55
N PRO A 20 23.04 -11.83 -21.24
CA PRO A 20 24.32 -11.59 -20.58
C PRO A 20 25.23 -12.82 -20.57
N GLY A 21 25.28 -13.61 -21.66
CA GLY A 21 26.18 -14.77 -21.78
C GLY A 21 25.49 -16.02 -22.32
N ALA A 22 26.26 -16.87 -23.04
CA ALA A 22 25.77 -18.13 -23.54
C ALA A 22 25.34 -19.08 -22.42
N GLY A 23 24.19 -19.73 -22.60
CA GLY A 23 23.70 -20.78 -21.69
C GLY A 23 22.78 -20.35 -20.57
N ILE A 24 22.24 -19.11 -20.59
CA ILE A 24 21.32 -18.63 -19.55
C ILE A 24 19.87 -18.94 -19.97
N THR A 25 19.15 -19.63 -19.08
CA THR A 25 17.69 -19.79 -19.16
C THR A 25 17.02 -18.84 -18.19
N MET A 26 16.09 -18.01 -18.68
CA MET A 26 15.24 -17.19 -17.83
C MET A 26 14.08 -18.04 -17.33
N GLU A 27 13.94 -18.18 -16.02
CA GLU A 27 12.83 -18.93 -15.41
C GLU A 27 11.46 -18.27 -15.65
N ARG A 28 11.44 -16.96 -15.87
CA ARG A 28 10.21 -16.19 -16.11
C ARG A 28 10.40 -15.23 -17.28
N PRO A 29 9.32 -14.98 -18.07
CA PRO A 29 9.36 -13.95 -19.10
C PRO A 29 9.53 -12.56 -18.48
N ALA A 30 10.27 -11.69 -19.17
CA ALA A 30 10.43 -10.29 -18.82
C ALA A 30 9.77 -9.37 -19.86
N LEU A 31 9.48 -8.12 -19.46
CA LEU A 31 8.91 -7.11 -20.33
C LEU A 31 9.98 -6.06 -20.67
N ILE A 32 10.00 -5.62 -21.92
CA ILE A 32 10.79 -4.50 -22.38
C ILE A 32 9.93 -3.56 -23.21
N THR A 33 10.01 -2.26 -22.93
CA THR A 33 9.36 -1.23 -23.75
C THR A 33 10.43 -0.52 -24.56
N LEU A 34 10.23 -0.48 -25.88
CA LEU A 34 11.14 0.15 -26.84
C LEU A 34 10.39 1.25 -27.59
N ASP A 35 11.07 2.39 -27.81
CA ASP A 35 10.64 3.42 -28.73
C ASP A 35 11.29 3.14 -30.08
N THR A 36 10.46 2.85 -31.07
CA THR A 36 10.91 2.61 -32.46
C THR A 36 10.47 3.78 -33.34
N GLU A 37 11.38 4.26 -34.20
CA GLU A 37 11.09 5.43 -35.08
C GLU A 37 9.88 5.17 -36.02
N GLU A 38 9.68 3.92 -36.45
CA GLU A 38 8.61 3.56 -37.40
C GLU A 38 7.27 3.19 -36.74
N ALA A 39 7.30 2.63 -35.51
CA ALA A 39 6.10 2.04 -34.90
C ALA A 39 5.75 2.66 -33.52
N GLY A 40 6.49 3.67 -33.08
CA GLY A 40 6.32 4.31 -31.80
C GLY A 40 6.66 3.39 -30.61
N ARG A 41 6.08 3.70 -29.47
CA ARG A 41 6.34 2.97 -28.22
C ARG A 41 5.64 1.62 -28.20
N ARG A 42 6.43 0.50 -28.17
CA ARG A 42 5.95 -0.88 -28.13
C ARG A 42 6.51 -1.63 -26.92
N THR A 43 5.70 -2.53 -26.38
CA THR A 43 6.08 -3.40 -25.26
C THR A 43 6.15 -4.84 -25.73
N TYR A 44 7.30 -5.46 -25.48
CA TYR A 44 7.56 -6.85 -25.85
C TYR A 44 7.75 -7.70 -24.59
N ARG A 45 7.12 -8.87 -24.57
CA ARG A 45 7.41 -9.94 -23.61
C ARG A 45 8.49 -10.82 -24.23
N TYR A 46 9.57 -11.08 -23.49
CA TYR A 46 10.64 -11.94 -23.98
C TYR A 46 11.06 -12.96 -22.93
N GLN A 47 11.55 -14.10 -23.42
CA GLN A 47 12.08 -15.17 -22.58
C GLN A 47 13.21 -15.86 -23.31
N CYS A 48 14.32 -16.15 -22.64
CA CYS A 48 15.47 -16.88 -23.16
C CYS A 48 15.48 -18.29 -22.60
N HIS A 49 15.74 -19.28 -23.48
CA HIS A 49 15.89 -20.67 -23.10
C HIS A 49 17.21 -21.18 -23.66
N ALA A 50 18.07 -21.74 -22.79
CA ALA A 50 19.23 -22.49 -23.22
C ALA A 50 18.79 -23.79 -23.90
N THR A 51 19.44 -24.16 -25.01
CA THR A 51 19.20 -25.43 -25.67
C THR A 51 20.14 -26.52 -25.12
N SER A 52 19.99 -27.74 -25.61
CA SER A 52 20.89 -28.85 -25.26
C SER A 52 22.34 -28.65 -25.79
N THR A 53 22.55 -27.74 -26.74
CA THR A 53 23.85 -27.27 -27.20
C THR A 53 24.24 -26.02 -26.40
N PRO A 54 25.40 -25.99 -25.72
CA PRO A 54 25.79 -24.87 -24.84
C PRO A 54 25.93 -23.50 -25.56
N GLU A 55 26.03 -23.52 -26.87
CA GLU A 55 26.23 -22.32 -27.72
C GLU A 55 24.91 -21.75 -28.27
N ASP A 56 23.79 -22.50 -28.17
CA ASP A 56 22.52 -22.10 -28.75
C ASP A 56 21.56 -21.61 -27.67
N THR A 57 20.93 -20.47 -27.92
CA THR A 57 19.89 -19.89 -27.07
C THR A 57 18.65 -19.56 -27.89
N VAL A 58 17.49 -19.98 -27.46
CA VAL A 58 16.21 -19.63 -28.08
C VAL A 58 15.65 -18.39 -27.35
N LEU A 59 15.45 -17.31 -28.12
CA LEU A 59 14.79 -16.10 -27.66
C LEU A 59 13.34 -16.08 -28.17
N LEU A 60 12.38 -16.20 -27.27
CA LEU A 60 10.97 -15.99 -27.55
C LEU A 60 10.64 -14.53 -27.32
N VAL A 61 10.04 -13.87 -28.31
CA VAL A 61 9.62 -12.47 -28.24
C VAL A 61 8.18 -12.35 -28.72
N GLU A 62 7.36 -11.74 -27.94
CA GLU A 62 5.95 -11.51 -28.22
C GLU A 62 5.63 -10.02 -28.10
N ASP A 63 5.00 -9.42 -29.11
CA ASP A 63 4.50 -8.04 -29.03
C ASP A 63 3.21 -8.04 -28.19
N VAL A 64 3.31 -7.56 -26.96
CA VAL A 64 2.20 -7.47 -25.99
C VAL A 64 1.72 -6.03 -25.81
N THR A 65 2.08 -5.14 -26.74
CA THR A 65 1.74 -3.69 -26.65
C THR A 65 0.25 -3.45 -26.44
N ARG A 66 -0.57 -4.19 -27.17
CA ARG A 66 -2.04 -4.04 -27.08
C ARG A 66 -2.55 -4.59 -25.74
N GLU A 67 -2.08 -5.78 -25.33
CA GLU A 67 -2.46 -6.40 -24.07
C GLU A 67 -2.10 -5.53 -22.88
N GLU A 68 -0.90 -4.95 -22.86
CA GLU A 68 -0.45 -4.08 -21.79
C GLU A 68 -1.17 -2.73 -21.79
N ARG A 69 -1.52 -2.17 -22.96
CA ARG A 69 -2.36 -0.97 -23.04
C ARG A 69 -3.78 -1.22 -22.52
N GLU A 70 -4.42 -2.31 -22.95
CA GLU A 70 -5.75 -2.69 -22.47
C GLU A 70 -5.76 -2.91 -20.95
N LYS A 71 -4.73 -3.57 -20.40
CA LYS A 71 -4.56 -3.72 -18.95
C LYS A 71 -4.42 -2.37 -18.23
N GLN A 72 -3.64 -1.47 -18.82
CA GLN A 72 -3.42 -0.15 -18.25
C GLN A 72 -4.68 0.70 -18.29
N GLU A 73 -5.43 0.67 -19.39
CA GLU A 73 -6.72 1.36 -19.54
C GLU A 73 -7.75 0.84 -18.52
N ILE A 74 -7.89 -0.48 -18.37
CA ILE A 74 -8.76 -1.09 -17.36
C ILE A 74 -8.35 -0.69 -15.95
N PHE A 75 -7.05 -0.66 -15.68
CA PHE A 75 -6.52 -0.24 -14.37
C PHE A 75 -6.83 1.23 -14.08
N GLU A 76 -6.61 2.13 -15.06
CA GLU A 76 -6.91 3.56 -14.94
C GLU A 76 -8.42 3.83 -14.82
N GLU A 77 -9.26 3.12 -15.56
CA GLU A 77 -10.73 3.19 -15.41
C GLU A 77 -11.17 2.74 -14.01
N SER A 78 -10.65 1.63 -13.53
CA SER A 78 -10.94 1.13 -12.18
C SER A 78 -10.49 2.12 -11.11
N LYS A 79 -9.32 2.72 -11.28
CA LYS A 79 -8.79 3.78 -10.39
C LYS A 79 -9.68 5.02 -10.39
N ASN A 80 -10.12 5.47 -11.57
CA ASN A 80 -11.00 6.63 -11.70
C ASN A 80 -12.39 6.37 -11.10
N GLN A 81 -12.96 5.18 -11.29
CA GLN A 81 -14.22 4.79 -10.67
C GLN A 81 -14.10 4.76 -9.14
N SER A 82 -12.99 4.23 -8.62
CA SER A 82 -12.69 4.23 -7.19
C SER A 82 -12.54 5.65 -6.65
N LEU A 83 -11.82 6.52 -7.37
CA LEU A 83 -11.65 7.93 -7.02
C LEU A 83 -12.99 8.68 -6.95
N ASN A 84 -13.87 8.50 -7.94
CA ASN A 84 -15.20 9.12 -7.95
C ASN A 84 -16.05 8.67 -6.75
N ARG A 85 -15.99 7.39 -6.40
CA ARG A 85 -16.68 6.85 -5.22
C ARG A 85 -16.13 7.45 -3.93
N ILE A 86 -14.82 7.62 -3.86
CA ILE A 86 -14.12 8.23 -2.72
C ILE A 86 -14.50 9.71 -2.58
N ILE A 87 -14.50 10.49 -3.67
CA ILE A 87 -14.90 11.90 -3.65
C ILE A 87 -16.34 12.05 -3.12
N ALA A 88 -17.27 11.20 -3.59
CA ALA A 88 -18.64 11.23 -3.12
C ALA A 88 -18.75 10.89 -1.62
N GLY A 89 -18.02 9.89 -1.14
CA GLY A 89 -17.97 9.51 0.27
C GLY A 89 -17.37 10.60 1.15
N ILE A 90 -16.22 11.17 0.76
CA ILE A 90 -15.57 12.28 1.50
C ILE A 90 -16.48 13.52 1.55
N ALA A 91 -17.17 13.85 0.44
CA ALA A 91 -18.12 14.96 0.45
C ALA A 91 -19.22 14.78 1.49
N HIS A 92 -19.74 13.55 1.64
CA HIS A 92 -20.69 13.20 2.69
C HIS A 92 -20.08 13.30 4.09
N GLU A 93 -18.86 12.78 4.27
CA GLU A 93 -18.18 12.80 5.57
C GLU A 93 -17.70 14.21 5.98
N ILE A 94 -17.38 15.10 5.06
CA ILE A 94 -17.10 16.52 5.34
C ILE A 94 -18.40 17.28 5.71
N LYS A 95 -19.51 16.96 5.03
CA LYS A 95 -20.80 17.60 5.30
C LYS A 95 -21.29 17.37 6.73
N ASN A 96 -21.03 16.19 7.30
CA ASN A 96 -21.47 15.82 8.64
C ASN A 96 -20.87 16.73 9.74
N PRO A 97 -19.53 16.86 9.90
CA PRO A 97 -18.92 17.76 10.87
C PRO A 97 -19.27 19.23 10.60
N LEU A 98 -19.39 19.65 9.33
CA LEU A 98 -19.82 21.01 9.02
C LEU A 98 -21.26 21.28 9.49
N MET A 99 -22.19 20.33 9.39
CA MET A 99 -23.53 20.48 9.93
C MET A 99 -23.51 20.59 11.47
N SER A 100 -22.68 19.78 12.14
CA SER A 100 -22.51 19.83 13.59
C SER A 100 -21.92 21.17 14.05
N ILE A 101 -20.83 21.62 13.41
CA ILE A 101 -20.24 22.94 13.70
C ILE A 101 -21.28 24.05 13.47
N ARG A 102 -22.05 23.99 12.40
CA ARG A 102 -23.11 24.95 12.11
C ARG A 102 -24.21 24.94 13.18
N ALA A 103 -24.61 23.75 13.66
CA ALA A 103 -25.59 23.62 14.75
C ALA A 103 -25.07 24.28 16.03
N PHE A 104 -23.84 23.98 16.44
CA PHE A 104 -23.20 24.64 17.60
C PHE A 104 -23.11 26.16 17.43
N ALA A 105 -22.67 26.63 16.25
CA ALA A 105 -22.58 28.04 15.95
C ALA A 105 -23.95 28.77 16.04
N SER A 106 -25.04 28.08 15.69
CA SER A 106 -26.40 28.66 15.79
C SER A 106 -26.86 28.83 17.22
N LEU A 107 -26.29 28.08 18.17
CA LEU A 107 -26.63 28.17 19.60
C LEU A 107 -25.86 29.29 20.33
N ILE A 108 -24.77 29.82 19.77
CA ILE A 108 -23.93 30.86 20.38
C ILE A 108 -24.79 32.07 20.82
N ARG A 109 -25.78 32.47 20.01
CA ARG A 109 -26.64 33.62 20.36
C ARG A 109 -27.54 33.40 21.59
N ARG A 110 -27.80 32.13 21.94
CA ARG A 110 -28.73 31.78 23.04
C ARG A 110 -28.00 31.27 24.28
N GLN A 111 -26.85 30.67 24.12
CA GLN A 111 -26.09 29.94 25.15
C GLN A 111 -24.64 30.39 25.22
N GLY A 112 -24.24 31.46 24.50
CA GLY A 112 -22.84 31.89 24.42
C GLY A 112 -22.25 32.33 25.77
N ASP A 113 -23.05 32.73 26.72
CA ASP A 113 -22.62 33.12 28.08
C ASP A 113 -22.58 31.92 29.05
N ASP A 114 -23.07 30.75 28.64
CA ASP A 114 -23.04 29.55 29.48
C ASP A 114 -21.63 28.91 29.47
N PRO A 115 -20.97 28.82 30.64
CA PRO A 115 -19.61 28.24 30.72
C PRO A 115 -19.53 26.79 30.26
N GLU A 116 -20.58 25.98 30.45
CA GLU A 116 -20.63 24.59 30.04
C GLU A 116 -20.75 24.49 28.53
N PHE A 117 -21.54 25.37 27.90
CA PHE A 117 -21.60 25.48 26.44
C PHE A 117 -20.28 25.95 25.85
N GLN A 118 -19.61 26.96 26.44
CA GLN A 118 -18.29 27.45 25.97
C GLN A 118 -17.22 26.34 26.03
N ALA A 119 -17.18 25.57 27.11
CA ALA A 119 -16.25 24.45 27.26
C ALA A 119 -16.51 23.38 26.20
N SER A 120 -17.77 22.98 25.99
CA SER A 120 -18.19 22.01 25.00
C SER A 120 -17.89 22.48 23.56
N PHE A 121 -18.15 23.76 23.26
CA PHE A 121 -17.86 24.37 21.97
C PHE A 121 -16.34 24.39 21.69
N GLY A 122 -15.55 24.80 22.67
CA GLY A 122 -14.08 24.88 22.60
C GLY A 122 -13.41 23.52 22.44
N GLU A 123 -14.01 22.47 22.94
CA GLU A 123 -13.51 21.11 22.79
C GLU A 123 -13.98 20.46 21.48
N TYR A 124 -15.23 20.61 21.11
CA TYR A 124 -15.85 19.87 20.01
C TYR A 124 -15.48 20.43 18.64
N VAL A 125 -15.55 21.76 18.46
CA VAL A 125 -15.31 22.39 17.15
C VAL A 125 -13.90 22.15 16.61
N PRO A 126 -12.82 22.32 17.39
CA PRO A 126 -11.47 21.99 16.92
C PRO A 126 -11.34 20.53 16.49
N LYS A 127 -11.92 19.59 17.25
CA LYS A 127 -11.88 18.16 16.90
C LYS A 127 -12.53 17.85 15.54
N GLU A 128 -13.66 18.51 15.24
CA GLU A 128 -14.34 18.33 13.96
C GLU A 128 -13.57 19.00 12.81
N VAL A 129 -12.92 20.15 13.06
CA VAL A 129 -12.03 20.79 12.06
C VAL A 129 -10.83 19.89 11.75
N ASP A 130 -10.19 19.33 12.77
CA ASP A 130 -9.07 18.38 12.59
C ASP A 130 -9.51 17.11 11.85
N ARG A 131 -10.74 16.66 12.06
CA ARG A 131 -11.34 15.55 11.31
C ARG A 131 -11.49 15.91 9.83
N ILE A 132 -11.99 17.11 9.53
CA ILE A 132 -12.12 17.59 8.13
C ILE A 132 -10.74 17.66 7.46
N ASN A 133 -9.74 18.21 8.14
CA ASN A 133 -8.38 18.30 7.60
C ASN A 133 -7.81 16.92 7.27
N ARG A 134 -7.98 15.94 8.15
CA ARG A 134 -7.56 14.54 7.88
C ARG A 134 -8.27 13.92 6.68
N LEU A 135 -9.56 14.20 6.47
CA LEU A 135 -10.30 13.73 5.30
C LEU A 135 -9.76 14.35 4.02
N ILE A 136 -9.46 15.64 4.03
CA ILE A 136 -8.88 16.36 2.90
C ILE A 136 -7.48 15.83 2.57
N GLU A 137 -6.62 15.65 3.56
CA GLU A 137 -5.27 15.07 3.38
C GLU A 137 -5.35 13.66 2.78
N THR A 138 -6.30 12.85 3.26
CA THR A 138 -6.54 11.51 2.74
C THR A 138 -6.95 11.54 1.27
N LEU A 139 -7.85 12.47 0.88
CA LEU A 139 -8.25 12.67 -0.50
C LEU A 139 -7.08 13.08 -1.39
N ILE A 140 -6.28 14.06 -0.93
CA ILE A 140 -5.10 14.54 -1.66
C ILE A 140 -4.11 13.40 -1.87
N ASN A 141 -3.83 12.60 -0.85
CA ASN A 141 -2.90 11.48 -0.93
C ASN A 141 -3.40 10.37 -1.87
N TYR A 142 -4.71 10.12 -1.91
CA TYR A 142 -5.30 9.17 -2.84
C TYR A 142 -5.32 9.68 -4.30
N ALA A 143 -5.64 10.96 -4.51
CA ALA A 143 -5.72 11.56 -5.83
C ALA A 143 -4.35 11.86 -6.45
N ARG A 144 -3.30 11.90 -5.62
CA ARG A 144 -1.96 12.29 -6.07
C ARG A 144 -1.34 11.18 -6.91
N PRO A 145 -0.84 11.51 -8.12
CA PRO A 145 0.00 10.54 -8.84
C PRO A 145 1.21 10.17 -7.98
N PRO A 146 1.71 8.92 -8.07
CA PRO A 146 2.87 8.50 -7.30
C PRO A 146 4.02 9.48 -7.54
N ARG A 147 4.47 10.13 -6.45
CA ARG A 147 5.66 10.99 -6.48
C ARG A 147 6.87 10.09 -6.23
N GLY A 148 7.88 10.26 -7.06
CA GLY A 148 9.12 9.50 -6.97
C GLY A 148 9.20 8.37 -8.01
N GLN A 149 10.42 8.05 -8.38
CA GLN A 149 10.72 6.91 -9.24
C GLN A 149 10.70 5.63 -8.39
N LYS A 150 10.42 4.52 -9.03
CA LYS A 150 10.64 3.22 -8.38
C LYS A 150 12.14 3.02 -8.20
N GLU A 151 12.52 2.59 -7.03
CA GLU A 151 13.91 2.35 -6.63
C GLU A 151 14.04 1.01 -5.90
N ARG A 152 15.27 0.57 -5.72
CA ARG A 152 15.59 -0.60 -4.93
C ARG A 152 15.55 -0.24 -3.45
N ILE A 153 14.66 -0.88 -2.69
CA ILE A 153 14.36 -0.54 -1.30
C ILE A 153 14.78 -1.70 -0.41
N LEU A 154 15.66 -1.45 0.55
CA LEU A 154 15.96 -2.40 1.63
C LEU A 154 14.78 -2.40 2.62
N ILE A 155 14.10 -3.54 2.73
CA ILE A 155 12.87 -3.64 3.53
C ILE A 155 13.14 -3.45 5.02
N GLY A 156 14.30 -3.90 5.51
CA GLY A 156 14.70 -3.67 6.91
C GLY A 156 14.70 -2.20 7.28
N ASP A 157 15.36 -1.36 6.49
CA ASP A 157 15.45 0.09 6.74
C ASP A 157 14.05 0.75 6.70
N LEU A 158 13.21 0.32 5.75
CA LEU A 158 11.84 0.82 5.64
C LEU A 158 11.00 0.49 6.89
N ILE A 159 11.12 -0.73 7.40
CA ILE A 159 10.42 -1.16 8.62
C ILE A 159 10.92 -0.36 9.83
N GLU A 160 12.23 -0.26 10.02
CA GLU A 160 12.82 0.48 11.14
C GLU A 160 12.39 1.95 11.16
N ASP A 161 12.45 2.63 10.00
CA ASP A 161 11.97 4.01 9.84
C ASP A 161 10.49 4.16 10.27
N CYS A 162 9.63 3.25 9.82
CA CYS A 162 8.19 3.32 10.11
C CYS A 162 7.87 2.99 11.58
N VAL A 163 8.54 2.00 12.17
CA VAL A 163 8.36 1.63 13.57
C VAL A 163 8.82 2.76 14.49
N CYS A 164 9.94 3.41 14.18
CA CYS A 164 10.43 4.57 14.92
C CYS A 164 9.38 5.71 14.94
N LEU A 165 8.76 5.99 13.80
CA LEU A 165 7.69 7.01 13.71
C LEU A 165 6.43 6.60 14.50
N ALA A 166 6.03 5.33 14.43
CA ALA A 166 4.86 4.81 15.11
C ALA A 166 5.05 4.78 16.64
N TYR A 167 6.28 4.55 17.10
CA TYR A 167 6.59 4.51 18.53
C TYR A 167 6.25 5.80 19.28
N VAL A 168 6.37 6.95 18.61
CA VAL A 168 6.02 8.27 19.19
C VAL A 168 4.52 8.38 19.50
N SER A 169 3.69 7.65 18.75
CA SER A 169 2.22 7.69 18.87
C SER A 169 1.66 6.60 19.77
N ALA A 170 2.45 5.58 20.12
CA ALA A 170 1.98 4.45 20.91
C ALA A 170 1.96 4.74 22.41
N LYS A 171 0.92 4.23 23.10
CA LYS A 171 0.85 4.29 24.57
C LYS A 171 1.87 3.33 25.21
N LYS A 172 2.23 3.60 26.48
CA LYS A 172 3.24 2.81 27.20
C LYS A 172 2.86 1.34 27.41
N GLU A 173 1.58 1.01 27.36
CA GLU A 173 1.05 -0.35 27.52
C GLU A 173 1.11 -1.16 26.23
N ILE A 174 1.57 -0.58 25.11
CA ILE A 174 1.72 -1.25 23.82
C ILE A 174 3.19 -1.61 23.61
N VAL A 175 3.45 -2.89 23.40
CA VAL A 175 4.79 -3.42 23.10
C VAL A 175 4.96 -3.47 21.58
N LEU A 176 5.72 -2.50 21.04
CA LEU A 176 6.12 -2.51 19.62
C LEU A 176 7.36 -3.38 19.44
N GLN A 177 7.25 -4.42 18.58
CA GLN A 177 8.34 -5.32 18.23
C GLN A 177 8.67 -5.21 16.75
N CYS A 178 9.95 -5.31 16.43
CA CYS A 178 10.44 -5.29 15.06
C CYS A 178 11.35 -6.50 14.83
N GLU A 179 11.02 -7.35 13.86
CA GLU A 179 11.77 -8.57 13.55
C GLU A 179 12.11 -8.59 12.05
N VAL A 180 13.36 -8.25 11.73
CA VAL A 180 13.85 -8.31 10.34
C VAL A 180 14.80 -9.49 10.22
N SER A 181 14.35 -10.57 9.59
CA SER A 181 15.11 -11.82 9.52
C SER A 181 16.07 -11.93 8.32
N ALA A 182 15.98 -11.03 7.33
CA ALA A 182 16.83 -11.08 6.14
C ALA A 182 17.03 -9.70 5.49
N ARG A 183 18.25 -9.48 4.96
CA ARG A 183 18.48 -8.38 3.99
C ARG A 183 17.75 -8.72 2.69
N ALA A 184 16.57 -8.16 2.52
CA ALA A 184 15.73 -8.38 1.35
C ALA A 184 15.40 -7.03 0.70
N TYR A 185 15.44 -7.03 -0.64
CA TYR A 185 15.18 -5.83 -1.43
C TYR A 185 13.91 -6.02 -2.25
N VAL A 186 13.16 -4.95 -2.43
CA VAL A 186 12.04 -4.87 -3.36
C VAL A 186 12.21 -3.65 -4.28
N TYR A 187 11.71 -3.75 -5.49
CA TYR A 187 11.70 -2.63 -6.43
C TYR A 187 10.35 -1.93 -6.40
N GLY A 188 10.33 -0.68 -5.92
CA GLY A 188 9.07 0.03 -5.72
C GLY A 188 9.24 1.50 -5.39
N ASN A 189 8.12 2.18 -5.17
CA ASN A 189 8.08 3.56 -4.70
C ASN A 189 8.18 3.60 -3.18
N LYS A 190 9.30 4.08 -2.65
CA LYS A 190 9.61 4.10 -1.22
C LYS A 190 8.55 4.87 -0.40
N ASP A 191 8.07 6.00 -0.92
CA ASP A 191 7.10 6.83 -0.19
C ASP A 191 5.74 6.15 -0.09
N GLN A 192 5.28 5.47 -1.15
CA GLN A 192 4.05 4.69 -1.13
C GLN A 192 4.13 3.51 -0.17
N LEU A 193 5.23 2.75 -0.19
CA LEU A 193 5.42 1.62 0.71
C LEU A 193 5.54 2.06 2.17
N ARG A 194 6.22 3.17 2.43
CA ARG A 194 6.27 3.81 3.76
C ARG A 194 4.87 4.19 4.23
N GLN A 195 4.08 4.86 3.40
CA GLN A 195 2.72 5.28 3.75
C GLN A 195 1.80 4.07 3.99
N ALA A 196 1.92 3.01 3.17
CA ALA A 196 1.19 1.77 3.39
C ALA A 196 1.50 1.18 4.78
N LEU A 197 2.79 1.04 5.10
CA LEU A 197 3.22 0.46 6.37
C LEU A 197 2.80 1.33 7.57
N ILE A 198 2.91 2.65 7.48
CA ILE A 198 2.44 3.58 8.53
C ILE A 198 0.93 3.43 8.74
N ASN A 199 0.13 3.34 7.67
CA ASN A 199 -1.32 3.13 7.78
C ASN A 199 -1.65 1.82 8.50
N LEU A 200 -0.91 0.74 8.23
CA LEU A 200 -1.08 -0.54 8.91
C LEU A 200 -0.72 -0.43 10.40
N LEU A 201 0.43 0.17 10.71
CA LEU A 201 0.88 0.37 12.10
C LEU A 201 -0.11 1.20 12.93
N ILE A 202 -0.60 2.32 12.39
CA ILE A 202 -1.60 3.15 13.08
C ILE A 202 -2.87 2.33 13.33
N ASN A 203 -3.35 1.57 12.35
CA ASN A 203 -4.54 0.74 12.52
C ASN A 203 -4.34 -0.34 13.59
N SER A 204 -3.17 -0.96 13.65
CA SER A 204 -2.82 -1.97 14.66
C SER A 204 -2.74 -1.36 16.06
N ILE A 205 -2.09 -0.19 16.22
CA ILE A 205 -2.01 0.53 17.49
C ILE A 205 -3.42 0.88 17.99
N GLU A 206 -4.27 1.47 17.14
CA GLU A 206 -5.65 1.82 17.49
C GLU A 206 -6.50 0.59 17.86
N SER A 207 -6.27 -0.56 17.19
CA SER A 207 -6.94 -1.83 17.49
C SER A 207 -6.58 -2.35 18.89
N VAL A 208 -5.29 -2.27 19.23
CA VAL A 208 -4.78 -2.64 20.57
C VAL A 208 -5.27 -1.66 21.63
N GLU A 209 -5.27 -0.35 21.37
CA GLU A 209 -5.80 0.67 22.28
C GLU A 209 -7.30 0.46 22.58
N ALA A 210 -8.07 0.05 21.58
CA ALA A 210 -9.48 -0.26 21.77
C ALA A 210 -9.67 -1.46 22.71
N LYS A 211 -8.82 -2.49 22.59
CA LYS A 211 -8.85 -3.66 23.48
C LYS A 211 -8.42 -3.32 24.91
N LEU A 212 -7.37 -2.52 25.06
CA LEU A 212 -6.92 -2.00 26.38
C LEU A 212 -8.05 -1.21 27.08
N SER A 213 -8.72 -0.34 26.33
CA SER A 213 -9.83 0.50 26.85
C SER A 213 -11.05 -0.33 27.26
N ALA A 214 -11.24 -1.52 26.69
CA ALA A 214 -12.31 -2.47 27.07
C ALA A 214 -11.96 -3.33 28.29
N GLY A 215 -10.81 -3.11 28.94
CA GLY A 215 -10.39 -3.84 30.14
C GLY A 215 -9.66 -5.16 29.85
N GLY A 216 -9.23 -5.36 28.63
CA GLY A 216 -8.54 -6.59 28.17
C GLY A 216 -7.02 -6.58 28.24
N ALA A 217 -6.41 -5.89 29.23
CA ALA A 217 -4.95 -5.81 29.33
C ALA A 217 -4.35 -6.95 30.15
N PRO A 218 -3.48 -7.82 29.59
CA PRO A 218 -2.59 -8.66 30.36
C PRO A 218 -1.50 -7.81 31.04
N ALA A 219 -0.92 -8.31 32.14
CA ALA A 219 0.12 -7.61 32.89
C ALA A 219 1.38 -7.28 32.06
N GLU A 220 1.61 -8.01 30.98
CA GLU A 220 2.78 -7.88 30.07
C GLU A 220 2.54 -6.89 28.91
N GLY A 221 1.35 -6.27 28.82
CA GLY A 221 0.95 -5.42 27.69
C GLY A 221 0.46 -6.22 26.48
N LEU A 222 -0.05 -5.50 25.46
CA LEU A 222 -0.44 -6.08 24.18
C LEU A 222 0.59 -5.74 23.11
N ARG A 223 0.80 -6.65 22.17
CA ARG A 223 1.85 -6.53 21.17
C ARG A 223 1.33 -6.02 19.82
N VAL A 224 2.16 -5.18 19.19
CA VAL A 224 2.15 -4.91 17.76
C VAL A 224 3.52 -5.30 17.23
N CYS A 225 3.59 -6.27 16.34
CA CYS A 225 4.83 -6.78 15.77
C CYS A 225 4.88 -6.47 14.27
N VAL A 226 6.02 -5.96 13.82
CA VAL A 226 6.32 -5.83 12.39
C VAL A 226 7.44 -6.77 12.04
N SER A 227 7.23 -7.66 11.10
CA SER A 227 8.26 -8.58 10.65
C SER A 227 8.53 -8.47 9.15
N GLY A 228 9.82 -8.59 8.78
CA GLY A 228 10.28 -8.66 7.40
C GLY A 228 11.03 -9.95 7.15
N PHE A 229 10.53 -10.82 6.26
CA PHE A 229 11.13 -12.13 5.99
C PHE A 229 10.95 -12.58 4.54
N ARG A 230 11.76 -13.57 4.15
CA ARG A 230 11.64 -14.24 2.84
C ARG A 230 10.74 -15.46 2.93
N ARG A 231 9.87 -15.62 1.94
CA ARG A 231 9.02 -16.80 1.78
C ARG A 231 8.88 -17.17 0.31
N ALA A 232 9.42 -18.33 -0.10
CA ALA A 232 9.29 -18.88 -1.45
C ALA A 232 9.64 -17.90 -2.59
N GLY A 233 10.76 -17.17 -2.46
CA GLY A 233 11.22 -16.21 -3.47
C GLY A 233 10.52 -14.85 -3.44
N SER A 234 9.71 -14.62 -2.42
CA SER A 234 9.05 -13.34 -2.16
C SER A 234 9.53 -12.73 -0.85
N VAL A 235 9.45 -11.43 -0.75
CA VAL A 235 9.65 -10.65 0.48
C VAL A 235 8.29 -10.36 1.10
N VAL A 236 8.10 -10.76 2.34
CA VAL A 236 6.87 -10.53 3.10
C VAL A 236 7.15 -9.50 4.20
N VAL A 237 6.32 -8.46 4.25
CA VAL A 237 6.23 -7.55 5.38
C VAL A 237 4.91 -7.80 6.08
N GLU A 238 4.96 -8.29 7.30
CA GLU A 238 3.77 -8.59 8.11
C GLU A 238 3.65 -7.58 9.25
N VAL A 239 2.44 -7.05 9.44
CA VAL A 239 2.05 -6.30 10.64
C VAL A 239 1.03 -7.13 11.40
N TYR A 240 1.38 -7.54 12.61
CA TYR A 240 0.57 -8.34 13.51
C TYR A 240 0.19 -7.53 14.75
N ASP A 241 -1.07 -7.60 15.17
CA ASP A 241 -1.53 -6.98 16.41
C ASP A 241 -2.42 -7.92 17.24
N GLU A 242 -2.32 -7.80 18.55
CA GLU A 242 -3.16 -8.50 19.53
C GLU A 242 -4.39 -7.67 19.94
N GLY A 243 -4.92 -6.87 19.01
CA GLY A 243 -6.04 -5.98 19.22
C GLY A 243 -7.40 -6.67 19.29
N ILE A 244 -8.44 -5.91 18.95
CA ILE A 244 -9.84 -6.40 18.97
C ILE A 244 -10.16 -7.39 17.85
N GLY A 245 -9.31 -7.49 16.83
CA GLY A 245 -9.57 -8.30 15.64
C GLY A 245 -10.80 -7.87 14.84
N MET A 246 -11.12 -8.64 13.81
CA MET A 246 -12.23 -8.37 12.88
C MET A 246 -13.09 -9.62 12.68
N SER A 247 -14.40 -9.43 12.54
CA SER A 247 -15.30 -10.49 12.08
C SER A 247 -15.05 -10.83 10.60
N GLU A 248 -15.43 -12.01 10.16
CA GLU A 248 -15.29 -12.43 8.76
C GLU A 248 -15.95 -11.43 7.79
N SER A 249 -17.15 -10.94 8.12
CA SER A 249 -17.83 -9.89 7.33
C SER A 249 -17.09 -8.57 7.31
N ALA A 250 -16.35 -8.22 8.36
CA ALA A 250 -15.51 -7.03 8.41
C ALA A 250 -14.23 -7.22 7.58
N VAL A 251 -13.59 -8.40 7.64
CA VAL A 251 -12.40 -8.73 6.82
C VAL A 251 -12.71 -8.61 5.33
N GLN A 252 -13.89 -9.09 4.88
CA GLN A 252 -14.29 -8.99 3.47
C GLN A 252 -14.42 -7.55 2.97
N LYS A 253 -14.76 -6.60 3.86
CA LYS A 253 -15.05 -5.20 3.53
C LYS A 253 -13.97 -4.22 3.97
N CYS A 254 -13.04 -4.61 4.84
CA CYS A 254 -12.11 -3.68 5.50
C CYS A 254 -11.17 -2.94 4.53
N THR A 255 -11.02 -3.43 3.29
CA THR A 255 -10.29 -2.74 2.23
C THR A 255 -11.18 -1.93 1.28
N GLU A 256 -12.51 -1.91 1.52
CA GLU A 256 -13.40 -1.00 0.78
C GLU A 256 -13.23 0.42 1.33
N PRO A 257 -13.11 1.44 0.45
CA PRO A 257 -13.04 2.82 0.90
C PRO A 257 -14.23 3.20 1.79
N PHE A 258 -13.97 3.92 2.89
CA PHE A 258 -14.94 4.38 3.93
C PHE A 258 -15.51 3.28 4.82
N PHE A 259 -15.18 2.03 4.60
CA PHE A 259 -15.57 1.02 5.56
C PHE A 259 -14.77 1.18 6.85
N THR A 260 -15.47 1.40 7.96
CA THR A 260 -14.87 1.51 9.29
C THR A 260 -15.82 1.01 10.36
N THR A 261 -15.27 0.35 11.36
CA THR A 261 -15.96 -0.01 12.61
C THR A 261 -15.64 0.97 13.74
N LYS A 262 -14.74 1.94 13.48
CA LYS A 262 -14.29 2.94 14.47
C LYS A 262 -15.15 4.20 14.40
N LYS A 263 -15.49 4.77 15.56
CA LYS A 263 -16.32 6.00 15.66
C LYS A 263 -15.65 7.24 14.99
N THR A 264 -14.33 7.31 14.99
CA THR A 264 -13.55 8.45 14.47
C THR A 264 -12.67 8.09 13.27
N GLY A 265 -12.74 6.86 12.78
CA GLY A 265 -11.95 6.40 11.64
C GLY A 265 -12.51 6.90 10.31
N THR A 266 -11.64 7.23 9.35
CA THR A 266 -12.04 7.62 7.99
C THR A 266 -12.38 6.43 7.09
N GLY A 267 -12.03 5.20 7.50
CA GLY A 267 -12.20 3.99 6.67
C GLY A 267 -11.32 3.95 5.41
N MET A 268 -10.31 4.81 5.32
CA MET A 268 -9.46 4.92 4.14
C MET A 268 -8.09 4.25 4.28
N GLY A 269 -7.61 4.04 5.52
CA GLY A 269 -6.23 3.61 5.78
C GLY A 269 -5.89 2.26 5.13
N LEU A 270 -6.74 1.23 5.30
CA LEU A 270 -6.52 -0.09 4.70
C LEU A 270 -6.73 -0.10 3.19
N ALA A 271 -7.69 0.68 2.69
CA ALA A 271 -7.91 0.83 1.25
C ALA A 271 -6.69 1.43 0.55
N LEU A 272 -6.10 2.50 1.13
CA LEU A 272 -4.87 3.12 0.64
C LEU A 272 -3.66 2.20 0.73
N ALA A 273 -3.50 1.49 1.86
CA ALA A 273 -2.40 0.54 2.02
C ALA A 273 -2.45 -0.54 0.94
N LYS A 274 -3.62 -1.15 0.72
CA LYS A 274 -3.82 -2.14 -0.35
C LYS A 274 -3.51 -1.57 -1.73
N GLN A 275 -3.99 -0.36 -2.03
CA GLN A 275 -3.74 0.30 -3.31
C GLN A 275 -2.24 0.51 -3.54
N PHE A 276 -1.51 1.06 -2.56
CA PHE A 276 -0.08 1.31 -2.69
C PHE A 276 0.72 0.02 -2.88
N VAL A 277 0.34 -1.06 -2.19
CA VAL A 277 0.93 -2.38 -2.39
C VAL A 277 0.71 -2.86 -3.83
N GLN A 278 -0.51 -2.75 -4.36
CA GLN A 278 -0.85 -3.15 -5.72
C GLN A 278 -0.16 -2.29 -6.80
N GLU A 279 -0.05 -0.98 -6.61
CA GLU A 279 0.70 -0.07 -7.51
C GLU A 279 2.20 -0.41 -7.57
N ASN A 280 2.71 -1.08 -6.53
CA ASN A 280 4.07 -1.61 -6.45
C ASN A 280 4.17 -3.11 -6.79
N ALA A 281 3.19 -3.65 -7.53
CA ALA A 281 3.13 -5.05 -7.96
C ALA A 281 3.14 -6.06 -6.80
N GLY A 282 2.73 -5.64 -5.60
CA GLY A 282 2.62 -6.50 -4.43
C GLY A 282 1.23 -7.12 -4.26
N GLN A 283 1.16 -8.16 -3.43
CA GLN A 283 -0.08 -8.78 -2.97
C GLN A 283 -0.37 -8.34 -1.54
N PHE A 284 -1.67 -8.29 -1.18
CA PHE A 284 -2.14 -7.84 0.11
C PHE A 284 -3.05 -8.90 0.73
N GLU A 285 -2.62 -9.48 1.85
CA GLU A 285 -3.36 -10.53 2.56
C GLU A 285 -3.76 -10.05 3.95
N ILE A 286 -4.94 -10.48 4.41
CA ILE A 286 -5.47 -10.15 5.74
C ILE A 286 -5.97 -11.43 6.39
N GLU A 287 -5.52 -11.65 7.63
CA GLU A 287 -5.99 -12.71 8.51
C GLU A 287 -6.38 -12.08 9.85
N SER A 288 -7.57 -12.36 10.34
CA SER A 288 -8.03 -11.78 11.61
C SER A 288 -9.00 -12.70 12.34
N THR A 289 -8.88 -12.69 13.66
CA THR A 289 -9.78 -13.42 14.56
C THR A 289 -10.37 -12.44 15.58
N PRO A 290 -11.71 -12.33 15.67
CA PRO A 290 -12.36 -11.43 16.62
C PRO A 290 -11.88 -11.63 18.06
N GLY A 291 -11.55 -10.54 18.73
CA GLY A 291 -11.08 -10.54 20.12
C GLY A 291 -9.65 -11.06 20.31
N ALA A 292 -9.01 -11.59 19.28
CA ALA A 292 -7.69 -12.21 19.39
C ALA A 292 -6.59 -11.40 18.71
N HIS A 293 -6.59 -11.31 17.37
CA HIS A 293 -5.49 -10.69 16.60
C HIS A 293 -5.92 -10.26 15.20
N THR A 294 -5.06 -9.44 14.59
CA THR A 294 -5.04 -9.20 13.14
C THR A 294 -3.62 -9.32 12.62
N ALA A 295 -3.45 -9.99 11.46
CA ALA A 295 -2.21 -10.06 10.71
C ALA A 295 -2.46 -9.56 9.29
N ILE A 296 -1.69 -8.58 8.84
CA ILE A 296 -1.77 -8.04 7.48
C ILE A 296 -0.40 -8.19 6.82
N ARG A 297 -0.39 -8.80 5.62
CA ARG A 297 0.82 -9.11 4.87
C ARG A 297 0.87 -8.33 3.57
N MET A 298 1.98 -7.66 3.34
CA MET A 298 2.37 -7.09 2.07
C MET A 298 3.43 -8.00 1.46
N ILE A 299 3.17 -8.57 0.29
CA ILE A 299 4.02 -9.60 -0.34
C ILE A 299 4.52 -9.05 -1.67
N PHE A 300 5.83 -9.02 -1.86
CA PHE A 300 6.48 -8.51 -3.07
C PHE A 300 7.43 -9.55 -3.66
N GLU A 301 7.68 -9.48 -4.95
CA GLU A 301 8.80 -10.22 -5.54
C GLU A 301 10.13 -9.65 -5.01
N GLU A 302 11.06 -10.55 -4.68
CA GLU A 302 12.39 -10.13 -4.24
C GLU A 302 13.17 -9.56 -5.41
N ASP A 303 13.75 -8.38 -5.23
CA ASP A 303 14.70 -7.78 -6.16
C ASP A 303 16.10 -8.34 -5.89
N ILE A 304 16.44 -9.41 -6.60
CA ILE A 304 17.74 -10.06 -6.54
C ILE A 304 18.65 -9.34 -7.53
N GLU A 305 19.73 -8.73 -7.04
CA GLU A 305 20.80 -8.19 -7.90
C GLU A 305 21.31 -9.30 -8.83
N LYS A 306 21.20 -9.09 -10.14
CA LYS A 306 21.84 -9.94 -11.16
C LYS A 306 23.24 -9.45 -11.42
#